data_781d84ca989876e594101a992d8bf2d9
#
_entry.id   781d84ca989876e594101a992d8bf2d9
#
_cell.length_a   1.000
_cell.length_b   1.000
_cell.length_c   1.000
_cell.angle_alpha   90.00
_cell.angle_beta   90.00
_cell.angle_gamma   90.00
#
_symmetry.space_group_name_H-M   'P 1'
#
loop_
_entity.id
_entity.type
_entity.pdbx_description
1 polymer ?
#
loop_
_entity_poly.entity_id
_entity_poly.type
_entity_poly.pdbx_seq_one_letter_code
_entity_poly.pdbx_strand_id
1 'polypeptide(L)'
;MKTNKAIVTLSVVSALWLALVLGCTYLKKGTMSPSSSGGASSTGSKDYFPLSVGDSWKYRSTTADGKQSEFTIKVLNEEKASGETLYLVETVSTFQPIHDWYSKPSGWVLMHRQEYVKTGNKAEYQPTKQFLKNPLTSGDSWTWKGKGMMGIEIDESNEVSGPETVSVAAGKFEAMKVMTKVVQGGAPVTKTYWYAPGVGLVKSMTDTGSVKSTTELIAHPSSD
;
A
#
# COMPACT_ATOMS: atom_id res chain seq x y z
N MET A 1 -46.16 -2.47 -17.14
CA MET A 1 -45.30 -2.73 -15.99
C MET A 1 -43.85 -2.57 -16.45
N LYS A 2 -43.21 -1.43 -16.15
CA LYS A 2 -41.80 -1.18 -16.48
C LYS A 2 -40.96 -1.48 -15.23
N THR A 3 -40.19 -2.55 -15.28
CA THR A 3 -39.23 -2.90 -14.21
C THR A 3 -37.99 -2.05 -14.37
N ASN A 4 -37.82 -1.07 -13.49
CA ASN A 4 -36.57 -0.32 -13.35
C ASN A 4 -35.49 -1.25 -12.75
N LYS A 5 -34.55 -1.69 -13.55
CA LYS A 5 -33.31 -2.28 -13.06
C LYS A 5 -32.44 -1.15 -12.54
N ALA A 6 -32.41 -0.98 -11.23
CA ALA A 6 -31.39 -0.17 -10.55
C ALA A 6 -30.03 -0.84 -10.77
N ILE A 7 -29.18 -0.21 -11.56
CA ILE A 7 -27.76 -0.58 -11.68
C ILE A 7 -27.09 -0.09 -10.41
N VAL A 8 -26.92 -1.00 -9.45
CA VAL A 8 -26.05 -0.75 -8.29
C VAL A 8 -24.61 -0.85 -8.79
N THR A 9 -24.01 0.29 -9.10
CA THR A 9 -22.58 0.39 -9.36
C THR A 9 -21.87 0.21 -8.02
N LEU A 10 -21.61 -1.05 -7.65
CA LEU A 10 -20.82 -1.39 -6.50
C LEU A 10 -19.35 -1.16 -6.85
N SER A 11 -18.83 0.04 -6.53
CA SER A 11 -17.41 0.34 -6.62
C SER A 11 -16.68 -0.43 -5.54
N VAL A 12 -16.30 -1.67 -5.86
CA VAL A 12 -15.50 -2.50 -4.97
C VAL A 12 -14.05 -2.11 -5.13
N VAL A 13 -13.58 -1.40 -4.16
CA VAL A 13 -12.21 -0.93 -4.05
C VAL A 13 -11.40 -1.96 -3.30
N SER A 14 -10.47 -2.58 -4.02
CA SER A 14 -9.39 -3.35 -3.42
C SER A 14 -8.56 -2.41 -2.57
N ALA A 15 -8.65 -2.57 -1.26
CA ALA A 15 -8.04 -1.67 -0.32
C ALA A 15 -6.53 -1.92 -0.20
N LEU A 16 -5.81 -1.40 -1.13
CA LEU A 16 -4.59 -0.65 -0.86
C LEU A 16 -4.83 0.67 -1.60
N TRP A 17 -5.25 1.70 -0.85
CA TRP A 17 -5.25 3.08 -1.30
C TRP A 17 -6.40 3.55 -2.21
N LEU A 18 -7.64 3.56 -1.72
CA LEU A 18 -8.63 4.52 -2.18
C LEU A 18 -9.33 5.14 -0.97
N ALA A 19 -8.74 6.20 -0.43
CA ALA A 19 -9.47 7.13 0.41
C ALA A 19 -10.26 8.05 -0.52
N LEU A 20 -11.53 7.77 -0.71
CA LEU A 20 -12.45 8.70 -1.36
C LEU A 20 -12.77 9.81 -0.37
N VAL A 21 -12.37 11.02 -0.70
CA VAL A 21 -12.55 12.22 0.10
C VAL A 21 -13.93 12.79 -0.14
N LEU A 22 -14.75 12.86 0.90
CA LEU A 22 -15.81 13.86 1.05
C LEU A 22 -15.66 14.47 2.45
N GLY A 23 -15.22 15.68 2.51
CA GLY A 23 -15.24 16.44 3.77
C GLY A 23 -14.25 17.61 3.77
N CYS A 24 -14.76 18.82 3.60
CA CYS A 24 -14.06 20.08 3.87
C CYS A 24 -13.64 20.19 5.33
N THR A 25 -12.41 20.67 5.62
CA THR A 25 -12.22 21.87 6.44
C THR A 25 -10.75 22.18 6.71
N TYR A 26 -10.44 23.45 6.49
CA TYR A 26 -9.50 24.38 7.12
C TYR A 26 -8.01 24.03 7.32
N LEU A 27 -7.20 24.74 6.55
CA LEU A 27 -5.76 24.97 6.70
C LEU A 27 -5.41 25.73 7.98
N LYS A 28 -4.36 25.27 8.68
CA LYS A 28 -3.49 26.12 9.48
C LYS A 28 -2.06 25.97 9.00
N LYS A 29 -1.51 27.09 8.51
CA LYS A 29 -0.16 27.22 7.95
C LYS A 29 0.86 27.20 9.08
N GLY A 30 1.76 26.23 9.08
CA GLY A 30 2.93 26.17 9.95
C GLY A 30 4.17 25.97 9.08
N THR A 31 5.02 26.98 9.02
CA THR A 31 6.34 26.98 8.38
C THR A 31 7.31 26.16 9.23
N MET A 32 7.89 25.10 8.66
CA MET A 32 9.09 24.45 9.19
C MET A 32 10.19 24.41 8.13
N SER A 33 11.36 24.90 8.50
CA SER A 33 12.58 24.88 7.71
C SER A 33 13.10 23.46 7.49
N PRO A 34 13.72 23.16 6.33
CA PRO A 34 14.29 21.85 6.08
C PRO A 34 15.63 21.71 6.79
N SER A 35 15.76 20.72 7.64
CA SER A 35 17.05 20.22 8.13
C SER A 35 17.62 19.28 7.09
N SER A 36 18.77 19.64 6.51
CA SER A 36 19.55 18.78 5.64
C SER A 36 20.31 17.76 6.46
N SER A 37 19.99 16.49 6.34
CA SER A 37 20.86 15.41 6.83
C SER A 37 21.32 14.56 5.65
N GLY A 38 22.66 14.40 5.57
CA GLY A 38 23.38 13.77 4.49
C GLY A 38 23.07 12.28 4.38
N GLY A 39 23.11 11.81 3.12
CA GLY A 39 22.94 10.42 2.76
C GLY A 39 24.07 9.54 3.32
N ALA A 40 23.74 8.72 4.28
CA ALA A 40 24.54 7.58 4.65
C ALA A 40 24.18 6.42 3.73
N SER A 41 25.13 5.99 2.92
CA SER A 41 25.05 4.76 2.14
C SER A 41 25.11 3.58 3.11
N SER A 42 23.96 3.12 3.62
CA SER A 42 23.90 1.95 4.48
C SER A 42 23.98 0.70 3.60
N THR A 43 25.00 -0.12 3.83
CA THR A 43 25.08 -1.54 3.43
C THR A 43 24.06 -2.38 4.24
N GLY A 44 22.92 -1.79 4.60
CA GLY A 44 21.83 -2.40 5.31
C GLY A 44 21.06 -3.39 4.42
N SER A 45 20.37 -4.29 5.08
CA SER A 45 19.46 -5.28 4.49
C SER A 45 18.66 -4.69 3.33
N LYS A 46 18.66 -5.40 2.17
CA LYS A 46 17.80 -5.06 1.03
C LYS A 46 16.33 -5.42 1.31
N ASP A 47 15.85 -5.10 2.51
CA ASP A 47 14.47 -5.29 2.91
C ASP A 47 13.61 -4.13 2.40
N TYR A 48 12.76 -4.39 1.42
CA TYR A 48 11.87 -3.41 0.82
C TYR A 48 10.49 -3.33 1.49
N PHE A 49 10.27 -4.12 2.52
CA PHE A 49 9.03 -4.13 3.29
C PHE A 49 9.35 -4.37 4.78
N PRO A 50 10.01 -3.41 5.44
CA PRO A 50 10.33 -3.57 6.86
C PRO A 50 9.06 -3.67 7.71
N LEU A 51 9.08 -4.56 8.71
CA LEU A 51 7.99 -4.78 9.65
C LEU A 51 8.59 -5.01 11.03
N SER A 52 8.70 -3.95 11.82
CA SER A 52 9.04 -4.02 13.24
C SER A 52 7.88 -3.48 14.07
N VAL A 53 7.51 -4.17 15.14
CA VAL A 53 6.42 -3.73 16.02
C VAL A 53 6.71 -2.33 16.55
N GLY A 54 5.74 -1.42 16.38
CA GLY A 54 5.87 0.00 16.72
C GLY A 54 6.23 0.90 15.54
N ASP A 55 6.75 0.37 14.44
CA ASP A 55 7.03 1.16 13.25
C ASP A 55 5.77 1.85 12.72
N SER A 56 5.94 3.06 12.18
CA SER A 56 4.83 3.87 11.68
C SER A 56 5.27 4.72 10.50
N TRP A 57 4.51 4.67 9.41
CA TRP A 57 4.68 5.48 8.20
C TRP A 57 3.48 6.39 8.01
N LYS A 58 3.72 7.64 7.71
CA LYS A 58 2.68 8.60 7.40
C LYS A 58 2.71 8.97 5.92
N TYR A 59 1.55 8.99 5.29
CA TYR A 59 1.40 9.24 3.86
C TYR A 59 0.40 10.33 3.58
N ARG A 60 0.56 10.96 2.42
CA ARG A 60 -0.42 11.86 1.81
C ARG A 60 -0.83 11.31 0.45
N SER A 61 -2.13 11.15 0.24
CA SER A 61 -2.72 10.82 -1.06
C SER A 61 -3.32 12.07 -1.68
N THR A 62 -3.03 12.30 -2.96
CA THR A 62 -3.56 13.40 -3.77
C THR A 62 -4.26 12.81 -4.99
N THR A 63 -5.53 13.14 -5.19
CA THR A 63 -6.30 12.76 -6.38
C THR A 63 -6.04 13.73 -7.53
N ALA A 64 -6.41 13.33 -8.77
CA ALA A 64 -6.17 14.16 -9.96
C ALA A 64 -6.88 15.54 -9.90
N ASP A 65 -7.98 15.68 -9.14
CA ASP A 65 -8.69 16.94 -8.88
C ASP A 65 -8.05 17.76 -7.73
N GLY A 66 -6.89 17.32 -7.21
CA GLY A 66 -6.10 18.03 -6.19
C GLY A 66 -6.56 17.81 -4.75
N LYS A 67 -7.59 16.97 -4.51
CA LYS A 67 -8.00 16.66 -3.13
C LYS A 67 -6.92 15.84 -2.43
N GLN A 68 -6.67 16.17 -1.17
CA GLN A 68 -5.66 15.52 -0.35
C GLN A 68 -6.28 14.85 0.87
N SER A 69 -5.71 13.71 1.24
CA SER A 69 -5.99 13.02 2.49
C SER A 69 -4.70 12.44 3.07
N GLU A 70 -4.62 12.36 4.38
CA GLU A 70 -3.49 11.74 5.07
C GLU A 70 -3.96 10.48 5.80
N PHE A 71 -3.06 9.52 5.92
CA PHE A 71 -3.27 8.29 6.66
C PHE A 71 -1.94 7.79 7.20
N THR A 72 -2.03 6.89 8.16
CA THR A 72 -0.87 6.30 8.82
C THR A 72 -0.95 4.79 8.73
N ILE A 73 0.17 4.15 8.46
CA ILE A 73 0.35 2.70 8.58
C ILE A 73 1.17 2.43 9.83
N LYS A 74 0.78 1.43 10.63
CA LYS A 74 1.48 1.02 11.84
C LYS A 74 1.59 -0.49 11.92
N VAL A 75 2.73 -0.99 12.38
CA VAL A 75 2.86 -2.39 12.79
C VAL A 75 2.45 -2.47 14.26
N LEU A 76 1.28 -3.09 14.54
CA LEU A 76 0.70 -3.13 15.86
C LEU A 76 1.30 -4.22 16.74
N ASN A 77 1.41 -5.43 16.18
CA ASN A 77 1.96 -6.59 16.88
C ASN A 77 2.48 -7.64 15.90
N GLU A 78 3.10 -8.66 16.46
CA GLU A 78 3.41 -9.92 15.76
C GLU A 78 2.87 -11.10 16.58
N GLU A 79 2.49 -12.16 15.89
CA GLU A 79 2.04 -13.41 16.50
C GLU A 79 2.66 -14.62 15.80
N LYS A 80 2.85 -15.72 16.52
CA LYS A 80 3.27 -16.99 15.95
C LYS A 80 2.04 -17.82 15.61
N ALA A 81 1.84 -18.10 14.33
CA ALA A 81 0.75 -18.91 13.83
C ALA A 81 1.27 -19.94 12.82
N SER A 82 0.95 -21.21 13.02
CA SER A 82 1.32 -22.30 12.10
C SER A 82 2.82 -22.37 11.72
N GLY A 83 3.70 -21.96 12.64
CA GLY A 83 5.15 -21.96 12.42
C GLY A 83 5.69 -20.70 11.73
N GLU A 84 4.83 -19.78 11.35
CA GLU A 84 5.20 -18.48 10.77
C GLU A 84 5.02 -17.34 11.77
N THR A 85 5.70 -16.22 11.53
CA THR A 85 5.42 -14.95 12.21
C THR A 85 4.48 -14.14 11.35
N LEU A 86 3.29 -13.84 11.88
CA LEU A 86 2.32 -12.94 11.27
C LEU A 86 2.44 -11.56 11.92
N TYR A 87 2.57 -10.54 11.10
CA TYR A 87 2.58 -9.12 11.50
C TYR A 87 1.20 -8.52 11.24
N LEU A 88 0.58 -7.97 12.29
CA LEU A 88 -0.62 -7.18 12.16
C LEU A 88 -0.24 -5.73 11.85
N VAL A 89 -0.65 -5.27 10.68
CA VAL A 89 -0.43 -3.91 10.19
C VAL A 89 -1.76 -3.19 10.11
N GLU A 90 -1.86 -2.04 10.75
CA GLU A 90 -3.06 -1.19 10.72
C GLU A 90 -2.84 0.01 9.81
N THR A 91 -3.79 0.24 8.89
CA THR A 91 -3.90 1.50 8.15
C THR A 91 -5.01 2.34 8.79
N VAL A 92 -4.63 3.50 9.35
CA VAL A 92 -5.56 4.46 9.96
C VAL A 92 -5.79 5.61 9.00
N SER A 93 -7.02 5.72 8.50
CA SER A 93 -7.48 6.83 7.66
C SER A 93 -8.68 7.53 8.29
N THR A 94 -9.12 8.63 7.69
CA THR A 94 -10.35 9.33 8.12
C THR A 94 -11.61 8.48 7.93
N PHE A 95 -11.54 7.45 7.08
CA PHE A 95 -12.70 6.61 6.75
C PHE A 95 -12.90 5.49 7.76
N GLN A 96 -11.96 4.55 7.84
CA GLN A 96 -11.96 3.47 8.84
C GLN A 96 -10.57 2.84 8.94
N PRO A 97 -10.25 2.20 10.09
CA PRO A 97 -9.07 1.37 10.19
C PRO A 97 -9.20 0.12 9.30
N ILE A 98 -8.07 -0.27 8.72
CA ILE A 98 -7.94 -1.52 7.97
C ILE A 98 -6.81 -2.30 8.62
N HIS A 99 -7.06 -3.56 8.90
CA HIS A 99 -6.07 -4.50 9.40
C HIS A 99 -5.64 -5.45 8.28
N ASP A 100 -4.33 -5.59 8.13
CA ASP A 100 -3.68 -6.49 7.19
C ASP A 100 -2.73 -7.42 7.93
N TRP A 101 -2.71 -8.71 7.58
CA TRP A 101 -1.80 -9.69 8.17
C TRP A 101 -0.80 -10.15 7.14
N TYR A 102 0.48 -9.94 7.45
CA TYR A 102 1.61 -10.30 6.60
C TYR A 102 2.53 -11.31 7.26
N SER A 103 3.15 -12.19 6.46
CA SER A 103 4.36 -12.93 6.85
C SER A 103 5.51 -12.64 5.90
N LYS A 104 6.73 -12.93 6.34
CA LYS A 104 7.95 -12.70 5.55
C LYS A 104 8.79 -13.98 5.46
N PRO A 105 8.31 -15.03 4.79
CA PRO A 105 9.15 -16.18 4.47
C PRO A 105 10.26 -15.77 3.50
N SER A 106 11.28 -16.59 3.36
CA SER A 106 12.42 -16.29 2.48
C SER A 106 11.97 -15.91 1.07
N GLY A 107 12.39 -14.75 0.60
CA GLY A 107 12.14 -14.24 -0.75
C GLY A 107 10.77 -13.60 -0.97
N TRP A 108 9.89 -13.55 0.05
CA TRP A 108 8.52 -13.04 -0.12
C TRP A 108 8.02 -12.24 1.08
N VAL A 109 7.11 -11.31 0.77
CA VAL A 109 6.08 -10.80 1.68
C VAL A 109 4.76 -11.42 1.24
N LEU A 110 4.12 -12.16 2.14
CA LEU A 110 2.83 -12.79 1.90
C LEU A 110 1.75 -12.04 2.66
N MET A 111 0.60 -11.82 2.01
CA MET A 111 -0.58 -11.24 2.65
C MET A 111 -1.63 -12.32 2.83
N HIS A 112 -2.01 -12.58 4.08
CA HIS A 112 -2.91 -13.66 4.47
C HIS A 112 -4.34 -13.20 4.55
N ARG A 113 -4.58 -12.06 5.20
CA ARG A 113 -5.90 -11.54 5.52
C ARG A 113 -5.95 -10.03 5.47
N GLN A 114 -7.10 -9.49 5.16
CA GLN A 114 -7.46 -8.08 5.30
C GLN A 114 -8.82 -7.94 5.96
N GLU A 115 -8.98 -6.94 6.82
CA GLU A 115 -10.24 -6.67 7.52
C GLU A 115 -10.54 -5.17 7.57
N TYR A 116 -11.75 -4.80 7.22
CA TYR A 116 -12.32 -3.48 7.46
C TYR A 116 -12.93 -3.45 8.87
N VAL A 117 -12.22 -2.86 9.83
CA VAL A 117 -12.52 -2.99 11.27
C VAL A 117 -13.92 -2.53 11.64
N LYS A 118 -14.42 -1.42 11.08
CA LYS A 118 -15.75 -0.89 11.42
C LYS A 118 -16.90 -1.75 10.89
N THR A 119 -16.72 -2.42 9.77
CA THR A 119 -17.78 -3.21 9.13
C THR A 119 -17.65 -4.69 9.38
N GLY A 120 -16.51 -5.15 9.88
CA GLY A 120 -16.18 -6.58 10.03
C GLY A 120 -16.03 -7.33 8.71
N ASN A 121 -16.07 -6.64 7.57
CA ASN A 121 -15.83 -7.27 6.28
C ASN A 121 -14.36 -7.70 6.18
N LYS A 122 -14.15 -8.96 5.83
CA LYS A 122 -12.81 -9.54 5.73
C LYS A 122 -12.61 -10.33 4.45
N ALA A 123 -11.38 -10.43 4.02
CA ALA A 123 -10.89 -11.33 2.99
C ALA A 123 -9.80 -12.21 3.60
N GLU A 124 -9.97 -13.52 3.48
CA GLU A 124 -8.89 -14.50 3.64
C GLU A 124 -8.40 -14.80 2.22
N TYR A 125 -7.13 -14.47 1.92
CA TYR A 125 -6.59 -14.67 0.59
C TYR A 125 -6.29 -16.15 0.33
N GLN A 126 -6.93 -16.72 -0.67
CA GLN A 126 -6.74 -18.12 -1.06
C GLN A 126 -6.53 -18.22 -2.58
N PRO A 127 -5.34 -18.70 -3.03
CA PRO A 127 -4.16 -18.96 -2.20
C PRO A 127 -3.66 -17.69 -1.50
N THR A 128 -2.84 -17.84 -0.45
CA THR A 128 -2.18 -16.70 0.22
C THR A 128 -1.53 -15.79 -0.81
N LYS A 129 -1.75 -14.47 -0.67
CA LYS A 129 -1.31 -13.51 -1.69
C LYS A 129 0.19 -13.30 -1.65
N GLN A 130 0.86 -13.60 -2.74
CA GLN A 130 2.25 -13.18 -3.00
C GLN A 130 2.26 -11.67 -3.23
N PHE A 131 2.37 -10.92 -2.12
CA PHE A 131 2.21 -9.47 -2.13
C PHE A 131 3.42 -8.76 -2.75
N LEU A 132 4.63 -9.14 -2.35
CA LEU A 132 5.88 -8.54 -2.81
C LEU A 132 7.02 -9.55 -2.76
N LYS A 133 7.87 -9.60 -3.79
CA LYS A 133 9.19 -10.23 -3.68
C LYS A 133 10.08 -9.40 -2.75
N ASN A 134 10.84 -10.05 -1.89
CA ASN A 134 11.70 -9.36 -0.95
C ASN A 134 12.98 -10.18 -0.65
N PRO A 135 14.17 -9.74 -1.13
CA PRO A 135 14.43 -8.46 -1.80
C PRO A 135 13.87 -8.35 -3.21
N LEU A 136 13.66 -7.11 -3.68
CA LEU A 136 13.34 -6.79 -5.07
C LEU A 136 14.60 -6.79 -5.92
N THR A 137 14.51 -7.35 -7.13
CA THR A 137 15.58 -7.34 -8.13
C THR A 137 15.03 -6.85 -9.47
N SER A 138 15.77 -6.02 -10.18
CA SER A 138 15.38 -5.55 -11.51
C SER A 138 15.15 -6.72 -12.47
N GLY A 139 14.05 -6.71 -13.21
CA GLY A 139 13.60 -7.79 -14.08
C GLY A 139 12.78 -8.88 -13.38
N ASP A 140 12.61 -8.82 -12.06
CA ASP A 140 11.68 -9.70 -11.36
C ASP A 140 10.26 -9.52 -11.85
N SER A 141 9.52 -10.62 -11.93
CA SER A 141 8.08 -10.59 -12.19
C SER A 141 7.38 -11.72 -11.42
N TRP A 142 6.11 -11.52 -11.10
CA TRP A 142 5.25 -12.56 -10.52
C TRP A 142 3.79 -12.24 -10.80
N THR A 143 2.96 -13.28 -10.70
CA THR A 143 1.51 -13.16 -10.85
C THR A 143 0.82 -13.76 -9.63
N TRP A 144 -0.37 -13.28 -9.33
CA TRP A 144 -1.23 -13.85 -8.32
C TRP A 144 -2.68 -13.84 -8.81
N LYS A 145 -3.39 -14.96 -8.56
CA LYS A 145 -4.83 -15.08 -8.82
C LYS A 145 -5.50 -15.65 -7.59
N GLY A 146 -6.60 -15.03 -7.19
CA GLY A 146 -7.35 -15.46 -6.02
C GLY A 146 -8.57 -14.60 -5.77
N LYS A 147 -9.15 -14.77 -4.58
CA LYS A 147 -10.32 -14.00 -4.14
C LYS A 147 -9.91 -13.00 -3.07
N GLY A 148 -10.37 -11.77 -3.22
CA GLY A 148 -10.21 -10.70 -2.24
C GLY A 148 -11.48 -10.47 -1.43
N MET A 149 -11.66 -9.22 -1.00
CA MET A 149 -12.80 -8.78 -0.21
C MET A 149 -14.13 -9.17 -0.90
N MET A 150 -15.09 -9.69 -0.10
CA MET A 150 -16.40 -10.13 -0.58
C MET A 150 -16.35 -11.22 -1.68
N GLY A 151 -15.25 -11.99 -1.76
CA GLY A 151 -15.08 -13.06 -2.74
C GLY A 151 -14.81 -12.60 -4.17
N ILE A 152 -14.47 -11.32 -4.37
CA ILE A 152 -14.20 -10.77 -5.68
C ILE A 152 -12.91 -11.36 -6.24
N GLU A 153 -12.98 -11.87 -7.47
CA GLU A 153 -11.84 -12.41 -8.17
C GLU A 153 -10.84 -11.32 -8.53
N ILE A 154 -9.57 -11.60 -8.32
CA ILE A 154 -8.44 -10.74 -8.58
C ILE A 154 -7.42 -11.53 -9.41
N ASP A 155 -7.02 -10.94 -10.54
CA ASP A 155 -5.89 -11.39 -11.37
C ASP A 155 -4.86 -10.26 -11.39
N GLU A 156 -3.65 -10.54 -10.91
CA GLU A 156 -2.62 -9.54 -10.69
C GLU A 156 -1.30 -9.98 -11.33
N SER A 157 -0.65 -9.06 -12.04
CA SER A 157 0.71 -9.23 -12.55
C SER A 157 1.59 -8.07 -12.14
N ASN A 158 2.81 -8.38 -11.74
CA ASN A 158 3.78 -7.46 -11.19
C ASN A 158 5.11 -7.57 -11.96
N GLU A 159 5.77 -6.44 -12.19
CA GLU A 159 7.06 -6.34 -12.86
C GLU A 159 7.93 -5.28 -12.18
N VAL A 160 9.20 -5.63 -11.94
CA VAL A 160 10.19 -4.74 -11.32
C VAL A 160 11.07 -4.13 -12.40
N SER A 161 10.98 -2.82 -12.59
CA SER A 161 11.75 -2.12 -13.63
C SER A 161 13.19 -1.82 -13.21
N GLY A 162 13.46 -1.57 -11.93
CA GLY A 162 14.78 -1.18 -11.45
C GLY A 162 14.74 0.08 -10.59
N PRO A 163 15.91 0.52 -10.08
CA PRO A 163 15.97 1.66 -9.20
C PRO A 163 15.72 2.98 -9.94
N GLU A 164 14.95 3.85 -9.28
CA GLU A 164 14.75 5.25 -9.67
C GLU A 164 14.96 6.15 -8.46
N THR A 165 15.52 7.34 -8.66
CA THR A 165 15.56 8.36 -7.63
C THR A 165 14.20 9.00 -7.47
N VAL A 166 13.61 8.88 -6.28
CA VAL A 166 12.28 9.44 -5.93
C VAL A 166 12.42 10.49 -4.85
N SER A 167 11.88 11.69 -5.10
CA SER A 167 11.83 12.78 -4.12
C SER A 167 10.39 12.94 -3.65
N VAL A 168 10.18 12.85 -2.33
CA VAL A 168 8.90 13.03 -1.63
C VAL A 168 9.13 13.92 -0.40
N ALA A 169 8.07 14.28 0.32
CA ALA A 169 8.20 15.15 1.51
C ALA A 169 9.10 14.55 2.60
N ALA A 170 9.14 13.22 2.73
CA ALA A 170 9.99 12.53 3.70
C ALA A 170 11.50 12.50 3.31
N GLY A 171 11.85 12.86 2.07
CA GLY A 171 13.24 12.88 1.61
C GLY A 171 13.42 12.42 0.17
N LYS A 172 14.67 12.09 -0.15
CA LYS A 172 15.10 11.58 -1.46
C LYS A 172 15.59 10.15 -1.30
N PHE A 173 15.07 9.22 -2.10
CA PHE A 173 15.29 7.78 -1.97
C PHE A 173 15.67 7.17 -3.31
N GLU A 174 16.61 6.21 -3.29
CA GLU A 174 16.79 5.26 -4.37
C GLU A 174 15.80 4.12 -4.17
N ALA A 175 14.79 4.00 -5.04
CA ALA A 175 13.68 3.09 -4.86
C ALA A 175 13.48 2.18 -6.07
N MET A 176 13.19 0.91 -5.81
CA MET A 176 12.80 -0.05 -6.85
C MET A 176 11.38 0.24 -7.30
N LYS A 177 11.18 0.36 -8.61
CA LYS A 177 9.86 0.58 -9.20
C LYS A 177 9.20 -0.75 -9.53
N VAL A 178 7.98 -0.94 -9.03
CA VAL A 178 7.13 -2.09 -9.31
C VAL A 178 5.89 -1.63 -10.05
N MET A 179 5.67 -2.16 -11.25
CA MET A 179 4.46 -1.93 -12.03
C MET A 179 3.51 -3.11 -11.81
N THR A 180 2.26 -2.81 -11.44
CA THR A 180 1.23 -3.81 -11.16
C THR A 180 0.01 -3.56 -12.04
N LYS A 181 -0.40 -4.59 -12.77
CA LYS A 181 -1.69 -4.62 -13.49
C LYS A 181 -2.61 -5.56 -12.75
N VAL A 182 -3.80 -5.08 -12.43
CA VAL A 182 -4.83 -5.84 -11.71
C VAL A 182 -6.11 -5.85 -12.53
N VAL A 183 -6.75 -7.01 -12.63
CA VAL A 183 -8.16 -7.11 -13.02
C VAL A 183 -8.91 -7.58 -11.78
N GLN A 184 -9.83 -6.73 -11.29
CA GLN A 184 -10.60 -7.00 -10.09
C GLN A 184 -12.09 -6.91 -10.38
N GLY A 185 -12.80 -8.03 -10.23
CA GLY A 185 -14.22 -8.09 -10.60
C GLY A 185 -14.49 -7.66 -12.05
N GLY A 186 -13.53 -7.92 -12.97
CA GLY A 186 -13.59 -7.52 -14.37
C GLY A 186 -13.10 -6.09 -14.67
N ALA A 187 -12.82 -5.26 -13.67
CA ALA A 187 -12.35 -3.89 -13.86
C ALA A 187 -10.79 -3.84 -13.86
N PRO A 188 -10.15 -3.23 -14.89
CA PRO A 188 -8.72 -3.07 -14.92
C PRO A 188 -8.27 -1.91 -14.02
N VAL A 189 -7.17 -2.12 -13.30
CA VAL A 189 -6.48 -1.12 -12.48
C VAL A 189 -4.99 -1.22 -12.74
N THR A 190 -4.33 -0.08 -12.95
CA THR A 190 -2.87 -0.02 -13.03
C THR A 190 -2.34 0.69 -11.79
N LYS A 191 -1.29 0.12 -11.19
CA LYS A 191 -0.61 0.69 -10.04
C LYS A 191 0.88 0.73 -10.30
N THR A 192 1.54 1.75 -9.79
CA THR A 192 3.00 1.84 -9.79
C THR A 192 3.44 2.15 -8.38
N TYR A 193 4.42 1.40 -7.89
CA TYR A 193 4.95 1.53 -6.54
C TYR A 193 6.45 1.78 -6.60
N TRP A 194 6.97 2.55 -5.65
CA TRP A 194 8.39 2.76 -5.43
C TRP A 194 8.72 2.36 -3.99
N TYR A 195 9.53 1.33 -3.86
CA TYR A 195 9.97 0.78 -2.57
C TYR A 195 11.46 1.08 -2.36
N ALA A 196 11.79 1.74 -1.25
CA ALA A 196 13.18 2.00 -0.85
C ALA A 196 13.63 0.97 0.20
N PRO A 197 14.88 0.47 0.10
CA PRO A 197 15.41 -0.51 1.06
C PRO A 197 15.49 0.09 2.46
N GLY A 198 15.05 -0.66 3.46
CA GLY A 198 15.00 -0.25 4.87
C GLY A 198 13.89 0.76 5.21
N VAL A 199 13.18 1.28 4.21
CA VAL A 199 12.10 2.28 4.39
C VAL A 199 10.73 1.70 4.03
N GLY A 200 10.65 0.90 2.97
CA GLY A 200 9.40 0.40 2.44
C GLY A 200 8.84 1.28 1.31
N LEU A 201 7.53 1.40 1.22
CA LEU A 201 6.86 2.18 0.17
C LEU A 201 7.13 3.69 0.38
N VAL A 202 7.71 4.35 -0.62
CA VAL A 202 7.96 5.81 -0.59
C VAL A 202 6.99 6.57 -1.47
N LYS A 203 6.50 5.95 -2.55
CA LYS A 203 5.53 6.55 -3.47
C LYS A 203 4.68 5.48 -4.13
N SER A 204 3.42 5.80 -4.43
CA SER A 204 2.61 5.01 -5.35
C SER A 204 1.72 5.87 -6.23
N MET A 205 1.33 5.32 -7.37
CA MET A 205 0.33 5.88 -8.27
C MET A 205 -0.71 4.82 -8.58
N THR A 206 -1.97 5.19 -8.60
CA THR A 206 -3.09 4.30 -8.96
C THR A 206 -3.92 4.95 -10.05
N ASP A 207 -4.24 4.17 -11.09
CA ASP A 207 -5.13 4.56 -12.19
C ASP A 207 -6.19 3.48 -12.37
N THR A 208 -7.45 3.83 -12.11
CA THR A 208 -8.62 2.96 -12.33
C THR A 208 -9.35 3.29 -13.63
N GLY A 209 -8.77 4.15 -14.48
CA GLY A 209 -9.47 4.73 -15.63
C GLY A 209 -10.35 5.93 -15.25
N SER A 210 -11.13 5.81 -14.18
CA SER A 210 -12.02 6.89 -13.69
C SER A 210 -11.39 7.77 -12.61
N VAL A 211 -10.49 7.20 -11.81
CA VAL A 211 -9.80 7.91 -10.71
C VAL A 211 -8.31 7.68 -10.81
N LYS A 212 -7.56 8.77 -10.73
CA LYS A 212 -6.10 8.74 -10.59
C LYS A 212 -5.70 9.36 -9.26
N SER A 213 -4.76 8.72 -8.57
CA SER A 213 -4.21 9.24 -7.33
C SER A 213 -2.72 8.98 -7.23
N THR A 214 -2.03 9.86 -6.52
CA THR A 214 -0.63 9.69 -6.13
C THR A 214 -0.55 9.72 -4.61
N THR A 215 0.17 8.77 -4.04
CA THR A 215 0.43 8.68 -2.62
C THR A 215 1.92 8.83 -2.37
N GLU A 216 2.30 9.66 -1.40
CA GLU A 216 3.69 9.97 -1.10
C GLU A 216 3.96 9.87 0.41
N LEU A 217 5.11 9.33 0.74
CA LEU A 217 5.59 9.24 2.11
C LEU A 217 5.92 10.65 2.64
N ILE A 218 5.38 11.00 3.82
CA ILE A 218 5.66 12.28 4.49
C ILE A 218 6.41 12.13 5.81
N ALA A 219 6.39 10.93 6.42
CA ALA A 219 7.22 10.55 7.55
C ALA A 219 7.36 9.02 7.65
N HIS A 220 8.50 8.54 8.13
CA HIS A 220 8.77 7.12 8.41
C HIS A 220 9.62 7.00 9.68
N PRO A 221 9.73 5.78 10.27
CA PRO A 221 10.63 5.55 11.38
C PRO A 221 12.05 5.98 10.99
N SER A 222 12.74 6.71 11.88
CA SER A 222 14.17 6.93 11.74
C SER A 222 14.89 5.63 12.11
N SER A 223 15.78 5.14 11.26
CA SER A 223 16.77 4.14 11.67
C SER A 223 17.72 4.82 12.66
N ASP A 224 17.56 4.46 13.93
CA ASP A 224 18.57 4.79 14.97
C ASP A 224 19.86 4.03 14.72
#